data_9b18d3b69a2742c972fbf5a5d2e0edb9
#
_entry.id   9b18d3b69a2742c972fbf5a5d2e0edb9
#
_cell.length_a   1.000
_cell.length_b   1.000
_cell.length_c   1.000
_cell.angle_alpha   90.00
_cell.angle_beta   90.00
_cell.angle_gamma   90.00
#
_symmetry.space_group_name_H-M   'P 1'
#
loop_
_entity.id
_entity.type
_entity.pdbx_description
1 polymer ?
#
loop_
_entity_poly.entity_id
_entity_poly.type
_entity_poly.pdbx_seq_one_letter_code
_entity_poly.pdbx_strand_id
1 'polypeptide(L)'
;MALKKGGRGGFSLFELIMTLAVLSVMILAAIPLLQNSVKRQKEQDLRQALRDMRAAIDEFKRDSVGSCPMGNVASQNGPRNFQQQQMQFDPRSRVMVDDCKLFTTDNLDRYPPTLEDLVNGVKVKSRMPNTMSATSVFDQPNATELNENKELVKVYLRKLPVDPMTGKSDWQLRSSFQDKDATDWDRINVFDVRSTSDAEAMNGDKYSDW
;
A
#
# COMPACT_ATOMS: atom_id res chain seq x y z
N MET A 1 10.10 50.56 -57.87
CA MET A 1 9.55 49.73 -56.79
C MET A 1 10.42 49.92 -55.54
N ALA A 2 10.03 50.84 -54.63
CA ALA A 2 10.87 51.24 -53.50
C ALA A 2 10.53 50.38 -52.29
N LEU A 3 11.45 49.58 -51.80
CA LEU A 3 11.33 48.75 -50.58
C LEU A 3 11.39 49.70 -49.36
N LYS A 4 10.25 49.74 -48.63
CA LYS A 4 10.09 50.48 -47.38
C LYS A 4 10.94 49.81 -46.31
N LYS A 5 12.05 50.46 -45.92
CA LYS A 5 12.97 50.03 -44.85
C LYS A 5 12.25 50.15 -43.51
N GLY A 6 11.79 49.02 -42.95
CA GLY A 6 11.18 49.02 -41.64
C GLY A 6 12.16 49.45 -40.57
N GLY A 7 11.87 50.55 -39.89
CA GLY A 7 12.66 51.03 -38.75
C GLY A 7 12.59 50.03 -37.61
N ARG A 8 13.76 49.54 -37.16
CA ARG A 8 13.90 48.78 -35.90
C ARG A 8 13.75 49.78 -34.75
N GLY A 9 12.55 49.90 -34.19
CA GLY A 9 12.33 50.63 -32.95
C GLY A 9 13.02 49.88 -31.81
N GLY A 10 14.03 50.51 -31.18
CA GLY A 10 14.62 50.03 -29.94
C GLY A 10 13.68 50.35 -28.75
N PHE A 11 13.61 49.46 -27.78
CA PHE A 11 12.87 49.71 -26.55
C PHE A 11 13.48 50.86 -25.76
N SER A 12 12.63 51.76 -25.23
CA SER A 12 13.05 52.80 -24.32
C SER A 12 13.45 52.19 -22.96
N LEU A 13 14.49 52.74 -22.32
CA LEU A 13 14.91 52.32 -20.97
C LEU A 13 13.74 52.42 -19.97
N PHE A 14 12.89 53.44 -20.12
CA PHE A 14 11.70 53.60 -19.29
C PHE A 14 10.67 52.46 -19.49
N GLU A 15 10.43 52.02 -20.72
CA GLU A 15 9.55 50.90 -21.04
C GLU A 15 10.06 49.59 -20.45
N LEU A 16 11.39 49.38 -20.49
CA LEU A 16 12.02 48.22 -19.88
C LEU A 16 11.84 48.21 -18.35
N ILE A 17 12.01 49.37 -17.68
CA ILE A 17 11.80 49.48 -16.23
C ILE A 17 10.33 49.22 -15.87
N MET A 18 9.40 49.81 -16.64
CA MET A 18 7.95 49.60 -16.40
C MET A 18 7.53 48.15 -16.61
N THR A 19 8.04 47.46 -17.63
CA THR A 19 7.73 46.04 -17.86
C THR A 19 8.31 45.16 -16.78
N LEU A 20 9.52 45.40 -16.29
CA LEU A 20 10.11 44.69 -15.15
C LEU A 20 9.34 44.94 -13.85
N ALA A 21 8.87 46.15 -13.62
CA ALA A 21 8.06 46.45 -12.45
C ALA A 21 6.73 45.68 -12.45
N VAL A 22 6.03 45.65 -13.57
CA VAL A 22 4.76 44.87 -13.72
C VAL A 22 5.01 43.38 -13.56
N LEU A 23 6.05 42.84 -14.16
CA LEU A 23 6.40 41.43 -14.03
C LEU A 23 6.73 41.05 -12.59
N SER A 24 7.45 41.91 -11.86
CA SER A 24 7.78 41.66 -10.46
C SER A 24 6.52 41.53 -9.57
N VAL A 25 5.54 42.43 -9.78
CA VAL A 25 4.26 42.37 -9.03
C VAL A 25 3.48 41.10 -9.36
N MET A 26 3.45 40.70 -10.64
CA MET A 26 2.77 39.44 -11.04
C MET A 26 3.43 38.21 -10.43
N ILE A 27 4.75 38.13 -10.39
CA ILE A 27 5.49 37.01 -9.80
C ILE A 27 5.21 36.94 -8.30
N LEU A 28 5.24 38.06 -7.57
CA LEU A 28 4.96 38.10 -6.13
C LEU A 28 3.55 37.59 -5.80
N ALA A 29 2.56 37.87 -6.64
CA ALA A 29 1.19 37.39 -6.46
C ALA A 29 1.04 35.88 -6.78
N ALA A 30 1.86 35.31 -7.66
CA ALA A 30 1.78 33.92 -8.07
C ALA A 30 2.34 32.94 -7.02
N ILE A 31 3.34 33.35 -6.24
CA ILE A 31 4.03 32.48 -5.27
C ILE A 31 3.07 31.82 -4.26
N PRO A 32 2.17 32.55 -3.55
CA PRO A 32 1.29 31.93 -2.55
C PRO A 32 0.29 30.94 -3.15
N LEU A 33 -0.15 31.17 -4.38
CA LEU A 33 -1.05 30.25 -5.08
C LEU A 33 -0.39 28.91 -5.39
N LEU A 34 0.89 28.97 -5.82
CA LEU A 34 1.66 27.75 -6.12
C LEU A 34 1.93 26.93 -4.85
N GLN A 35 2.26 27.57 -3.73
CA GLN A 35 2.52 26.88 -2.46
C GLN A 35 1.30 26.09 -2.01
N ASN A 36 0.11 26.67 -2.05
CA ASN A 36 -1.13 26.00 -1.69
C ASN A 36 -1.45 24.83 -2.63
N SER A 37 -1.19 24.98 -3.92
CA SER A 37 -1.42 23.91 -4.89
C SER A 37 -0.49 22.72 -4.65
N VAL A 38 0.79 22.96 -4.39
CA VAL A 38 1.78 21.93 -4.07
C VAL A 38 1.43 21.23 -2.75
N LYS A 39 1.01 21.97 -1.71
CA LYS A 39 0.58 21.37 -0.45
C LYS A 39 -0.61 20.43 -0.64
N ARG A 40 -1.64 20.88 -1.38
CA ARG A 40 -2.81 20.04 -1.72
C ARG A 40 -2.42 18.74 -2.46
N GLN A 41 -1.52 18.84 -3.42
CA GLN A 41 -1.05 17.67 -4.16
C GLN A 41 -0.35 16.68 -3.24
N LYS A 42 0.57 17.16 -2.40
CA LYS A 42 1.25 16.32 -1.41
C LYS A 42 0.27 15.62 -0.44
N GLU A 43 -0.76 16.33 0.01
CA GLU A 43 -1.81 15.74 0.86
C GLU A 43 -2.60 14.63 0.13
N GLN A 44 -2.91 14.83 -1.14
CA GLN A 44 -3.57 13.81 -1.94
C GLN A 44 -2.68 12.57 -2.15
N ASP A 45 -1.40 12.80 -2.45
CA ASP A 45 -0.41 11.73 -2.61
C ASP A 45 -0.21 10.95 -1.31
N LEU A 46 -0.16 11.64 -0.15
CA LEU A 46 -0.09 11.00 1.16
C LEU A 46 -1.32 10.13 1.44
N ARG A 47 -2.52 10.65 1.22
CA ARG A 47 -3.75 9.89 1.40
C ARG A 47 -3.82 8.68 0.47
N GLN A 48 -3.29 8.81 -0.75
CA GLN A 48 -3.22 7.68 -1.68
C GLN A 48 -2.24 6.62 -1.17
N ALA A 49 -1.04 7.02 -0.74
CA ALA A 49 -0.04 6.12 -0.21
C ALA A 49 -0.55 5.35 1.02
N LEU A 50 -1.21 6.04 1.96
CA LEU A 50 -1.83 5.40 3.13
C LEU A 50 -2.93 4.41 2.75
N ARG A 51 -3.81 4.77 1.80
CA ARG A 51 -4.86 3.84 1.31
C ARG A 51 -4.27 2.61 0.64
N ASP A 52 -3.23 2.78 -0.16
CA ASP A 52 -2.60 1.65 -0.87
C ASP A 52 -1.93 0.69 0.12
N MET A 53 -1.24 1.21 1.14
CA MET A 53 -0.64 0.38 2.19
C MET A 53 -1.69 -0.33 3.04
N ARG A 54 -2.72 0.38 3.51
CA ARG A 54 -3.82 -0.22 4.28
C ARG A 54 -4.57 -1.28 3.48
N ALA A 55 -4.80 -1.04 2.19
CA ALA A 55 -5.43 -2.02 1.31
C ALA A 55 -4.58 -3.28 1.14
N ALA A 56 -3.25 -3.14 1.06
CA ALA A 56 -2.32 -4.27 0.99
C ALA A 56 -2.29 -5.07 2.31
N ILE A 57 -2.32 -4.39 3.45
CA ILE A 57 -2.43 -5.01 4.79
C ILE A 57 -3.74 -5.81 4.91
N ASP A 58 -4.86 -5.21 4.50
CA ASP A 58 -6.17 -5.84 4.54
C ASP A 58 -6.24 -7.05 3.57
N GLU A 59 -5.62 -6.96 2.41
CA GLU A 59 -5.54 -8.06 1.46
C GLU A 59 -4.72 -9.22 2.03
N PHE A 60 -3.56 -8.94 2.63
CA PHE A 60 -2.76 -9.94 3.32
C PHE A 60 -3.57 -10.61 4.45
N LYS A 61 -4.26 -9.81 5.27
CA LYS A 61 -5.11 -10.31 6.36
C LYS A 61 -6.19 -11.26 5.83
N ARG A 62 -6.86 -10.92 4.74
CA ARG A 62 -7.86 -11.81 4.10
C ARG A 62 -7.26 -13.13 3.66
N ASP A 63 -6.07 -13.09 3.06
CA ASP A 63 -5.38 -14.27 2.57
C ASP A 63 -4.79 -15.11 3.73
N SER A 64 -4.53 -14.51 4.88
CA SER A 64 -4.03 -15.21 6.07
C SER A 64 -5.13 -15.98 6.83
N VAL A 65 -6.41 -15.72 6.56
CA VAL A 65 -7.50 -16.44 7.20
C VAL A 65 -7.47 -17.93 6.84
N GLY A 66 -7.43 -18.79 7.86
CA GLY A 66 -7.32 -20.24 7.69
C GLY A 66 -5.91 -20.75 7.42
N SER A 67 -4.91 -19.86 7.30
CA SER A 67 -3.50 -20.23 7.20
C SER A 67 -3.00 -20.81 8.51
N CYS A 68 -2.11 -21.78 8.44
CA CYS A 68 -1.33 -22.25 9.59
C CYS A 68 -2.16 -22.42 10.88
N PRO A 69 -3.05 -23.42 10.97
CA PRO A 69 -3.80 -23.64 12.20
C PRO A 69 -2.84 -23.81 13.38
N MET A 70 -2.90 -22.90 14.33
CA MET A 70 -2.13 -23.00 15.57
C MET A 70 -2.63 -24.20 16.37
N GLY A 71 -1.77 -25.17 16.54
CA GLY A 71 -2.01 -26.36 17.34
C GLY A 71 -2.52 -27.52 16.50
N ASN A 72 -1.59 -28.32 15.97
CA ASN A 72 -1.81 -29.74 15.76
C ASN A 72 -1.96 -30.41 17.12
N VAL A 73 -3.12 -30.26 17.74
CA VAL A 73 -3.59 -31.34 18.56
C VAL A 73 -4.07 -32.37 17.56
N ALA A 74 -3.12 -33.18 17.09
CA ALA A 74 -3.43 -34.41 16.41
C ALA A 74 -4.19 -35.31 17.41
N SER A 75 -5.48 -35.06 17.56
CA SER A 75 -6.40 -36.02 18.12
C SER A 75 -6.58 -37.13 17.10
N GLN A 76 -5.63 -38.05 17.12
CA GLN A 76 -5.57 -39.18 16.18
C GLN A 76 -6.66 -40.20 16.36
N ASN A 77 -7.59 -40.08 17.33
CA ASN A 77 -8.55 -41.14 17.67
C ASN A 77 -9.95 -40.64 18.00
N GLY A 78 -10.51 -39.68 17.27
CA GLY A 78 -11.93 -39.34 17.40
C GLY A 78 -12.68 -39.61 16.08
N PRO A 79 -13.97 -40.07 16.11
CA PRO A 79 -14.76 -40.12 14.90
C PRO A 79 -14.80 -38.73 14.30
N ARG A 80 -14.40 -38.61 13.03
CA ARG A 80 -14.38 -37.36 12.27
C ARG A 80 -15.83 -36.89 12.09
N ASN A 81 -16.40 -36.29 13.12
CA ASN A 81 -17.53 -35.42 12.92
C ASN A 81 -17.02 -34.19 12.14
N PHE A 82 -17.13 -34.27 10.84
CA PHE A 82 -16.98 -33.17 9.90
C PHE A 82 -18.12 -32.16 10.09
N GLN A 83 -18.32 -31.67 11.29
CA GLN A 83 -18.82 -30.32 11.47
C GLN A 83 -17.60 -29.42 11.19
N GLN A 84 -17.28 -29.32 9.91
CA GLN A 84 -16.50 -28.21 9.38
C GLN A 84 -17.11 -26.94 9.98
N GLN A 85 -16.47 -26.40 11.03
CA GLN A 85 -16.50 -24.96 11.21
C GLN A 85 -16.05 -24.42 9.86
N GLN A 86 -17.02 -24.07 9.04
CA GLN A 86 -16.80 -23.28 7.83
C GLN A 86 -16.12 -22.01 8.34
N MET A 87 -14.77 -22.03 8.35
CA MET A 87 -14.02 -20.79 8.47
C MET A 87 -14.54 -19.94 7.34
N GLN A 88 -15.33 -18.93 7.67
CA GLN A 88 -15.86 -17.95 6.72
C GLN A 88 -14.66 -17.22 6.16
N PHE A 89 -14.08 -17.76 5.08
CA PHE A 89 -13.10 -17.04 4.30
C PHE A 89 -13.83 -16.09 3.34
N ASP A 90 -13.24 -14.94 3.11
CA ASP A 90 -13.76 -13.99 2.12
C ASP A 90 -13.67 -14.64 0.72
N PRO A 91 -14.79 -14.74 -0.04
CA PRO A 91 -14.79 -15.29 -1.41
C PRO A 91 -13.84 -14.56 -2.37
N ARG A 92 -13.41 -13.34 -2.01
CA ARG A 92 -12.44 -12.56 -2.80
C ARG A 92 -11.02 -13.09 -2.64
N SER A 93 -10.71 -13.79 -1.53
CA SER A 93 -9.41 -14.41 -1.30
C SER A 93 -9.31 -15.73 -2.05
N ARG A 94 -8.57 -15.75 -3.15
CA ARG A 94 -8.34 -16.95 -3.97
C ARG A 94 -7.15 -17.78 -3.52
N VAL A 95 -6.30 -17.18 -2.70
CA VAL A 95 -5.08 -17.79 -2.19
C VAL A 95 -5.06 -17.81 -0.67
N MET A 96 -4.20 -18.61 -0.11
CA MET A 96 -3.96 -18.70 1.32
C MET A 96 -2.45 -18.60 1.57
N VAL A 97 -2.06 -17.84 2.57
CA VAL A 97 -0.66 -17.73 2.98
C VAL A 97 -0.17 -19.10 3.46
N ASP A 98 0.94 -19.57 2.92
CA ASP A 98 1.52 -20.88 3.26
C ASP A 98 2.76 -20.77 4.16
N ASP A 99 3.32 -19.57 4.29
CA ASP A 99 4.49 -19.34 5.12
C ASP A 99 4.11 -19.16 6.59
N CYS A 100 4.14 -20.26 7.34
CA CYS A 100 3.79 -20.25 8.76
C CYS A 100 4.82 -19.57 9.66
N LYS A 101 6.02 -19.33 9.16
CA LYS A 101 7.08 -18.65 9.93
C LYS A 101 6.79 -17.17 10.16
N LEU A 102 5.93 -16.59 9.32
CA LEU A 102 5.50 -15.20 9.45
C LEU A 102 4.60 -14.96 10.67
N PHE A 103 3.93 -16.01 11.15
CA PHE A 103 2.99 -15.89 12.27
C PHE A 103 3.64 -16.36 13.56
N THR A 104 4.09 -15.43 14.36
CA THR A 104 4.55 -15.70 15.74
C THR A 104 3.35 -16.01 16.65
N THR A 105 3.62 -16.60 17.83
CA THR A 105 2.58 -16.87 18.85
C THR A 105 1.84 -15.62 19.31
N ASP A 106 2.50 -14.47 19.23
CA ASP A 106 1.97 -13.19 19.70
C ASP A 106 1.09 -12.51 18.63
N ASN A 107 1.28 -12.85 17.34
CA ASN A 107 0.49 -12.31 16.23
C ASN A 107 -0.79 -13.14 16.00
N LEU A 108 -1.71 -13.12 16.97
CA LEU A 108 -2.96 -13.85 16.92
C LEU A 108 -3.88 -13.38 15.78
N ASP A 109 -3.85 -12.11 15.47
CA ASP A 109 -4.69 -11.50 14.45
C ASP A 109 -4.18 -11.74 13.02
N ARG A 110 -2.95 -12.28 12.85
CA ARG A 110 -2.37 -12.63 11.56
C ARG A 110 -2.28 -11.47 10.57
N TYR A 111 -1.96 -10.29 11.05
CA TYR A 111 -1.52 -9.17 10.23
C TYR A 111 -0.07 -9.39 9.78
N PRO A 112 0.40 -8.71 8.72
CA PRO A 112 1.78 -8.87 8.28
C PRO A 112 2.75 -8.46 9.40
N PRO A 113 3.87 -9.19 9.60
CA PRO A 113 4.87 -8.83 10.61
C PRO A 113 5.56 -7.51 10.29
N THR A 114 5.88 -7.28 9.01
CA THR A 114 6.54 -6.06 8.54
C THR A 114 5.95 -5.57 7.22
N LEU A 115 6.19 -4.30 6.86
CA LEU A 115 5.79 -3.77 5.54
C LEU A 115 6.67 -4.35 4.42
N GLU A 116 7.90 -4.72 4.74
CA GLU A 116 8.84 -5.33 3.80
C GLU A 116 8.34 -6.68 3.30
N ASP A 117 7.64 -7.46 4.14
CA ASP A 117 7.06 -8.74 3.74
C ASP A 117 6.00 -8.56 2.64
N LEU A 118 5.25 -7.46 2.68
CA LEU A 118 4.27 -7.13 1.64
C LEU A 118 4.93 -6.79 0.30
N VAL A 119 6.14 -6.23 0.32
CA VAL A 119 6.93 -5.86 -0.88
C VAL A 119 7.71 -7.05 -1.42
N ASN A 120 8.37 -7.81 -0.53
CA ASN A 120 9.19 -8.96 -0.93
C ASN A 120 8.34 -10.13 -1.44
N GLY A 121 7.08 -10.16 -1.03
CA GLY A 121 6.14 -11.21 -1.36
C GLY A 121 6.20 -12.41 -0.41
N VAL A 122 5.08 -13.07 -0.29
CA VAL A 122 4.86 -14.17 0.65
C VAL A 122 4.44 -15.41 -0.11
N LYS A 123 4.90 -16.59 0.34
CA LYS A 123 4.49 -17.87 -0.22
C LYS A 123 3.02 -18.11 0.04
N VAL A 124 2.29 -18.44 -1.02
CA VAL A 124 0.85 -18.68 -0.98
C VAL A 124 0.49 -19.98 -1.69
N LYS A 125 -0.64 -20.58 -1.28
CA LYS A 125 -1.28 -21.71 -1.97
C LYS A 125 -2.64 -21.28 -2.51
N SER A 126 -3.05 -21.88 -3.63
CA SER A 126 -4.41 -21.71 -4.14
C SER A 126 -5.42 -22.33 -3.17
N ARG A 127 -6.52 -21.61 -2.88
CA ARG A 127 -7.65 -22.17 -2.12
C ARG A 127 -8.53 -23.09 -2.94
N MET A 128 -8.51 -22.95 -4.27
CA MET A 128 -9.26 -23.84 -5.14
C MET A 128 -8.40 -25.09 -5.43
N PRO A 129 -8.90 -26.28 -5.10
CA PRO A 129 -8.25 -27.49 -5.57
C PRO A 129 -8.26 -27.50 -7.10
N ASN A 130 -7.14 -27.86 -7.73
CA ASN A 130 -6.97 -27.95 -9.19
C ASN A 130 -8.00 -28.84 -9.91
N THR A 131 -8.87 -29.51 -9.15
CA THR A 131 -9.93 -30.40 -9.68
C THR A 131 -11.03 -29.68 -10.46
N MET A 132 -11.13 -28.33 -10.41
CA MET A 132 -12.11 -27.58 -11.21
C MET A 132 -11.58 -27.07 -12.56
N SER A 133 -10.31 -27.30 -12.89
CA SER A 133 -9.76 -26.98 -14.22
C SER A 133 -10.01 -28.06 -15.27
N ALA A 134 -10.54 -29.22 -14.89
CA ALA A 134 -10.89 -30.29 -15.84
C ALA A 134 -12.25 -30.02 -16.48
N THR A 135 -12.33 -29.02 -17.36
CA THR A 135 -13.54 -28.75 -18.15
C THR A 135 -13.67 -29.67 -19.37
N SER A 136 -12.77 -30.62 -19.56
CA SER A 136 -12.91 -31.62 -20.60
C SER A 136 -12.54 -33.00 -20.06
N VAL A 137 -13.44 -33.94 -20.28
CA VAL A 137 -13.30 -35.36 -19.94
C VAL A 137 -12.09 -36.01 -20.64
N PHE A 138 -11.48 -35.29 -21.57
CA PHE A 138 -10.35 -35.75 -22.38
C PHE A 138 -8.99 -35.18 -21.98
N ASP A 139 -8.98 -34.20 -21.07
CA ASP A 139 -7.76 -33.54 -20.59
C ASP A 139 -7.50 -34.01 -19.16
N GLN A 140 -7.15 -35.27 -18.99
CA GLN A 140 -6.62 -35.75 -17.71
C GLN A 140 -5.18 -35.22 -17.60
N PRO A 141 -4.90 -34.26 -16.68
CA PRO A 141 -3.52 -33.87 -16.41
C PRO A 141 -2.78 -35.13 -15.93
N ASN A 142 -1.67 -35.44 -16.58
CA ASN A 142 -0.80 -36.55 -16.19
C ASN A 142 -0.44 -36.38 -14.69
N ALA A 143 -0.39 -37.50 -13.97
CA ALA A 143 -0.07 -37.49 -12.53
C ALA A 143 1.25 -36.79 -12.20
N THR A 144 2.11 -36.57 -13.16
CA THR A 144 3.36 -35.79 -13.09
C THR A 144 3.10 -34.28 -13.00
N GLU A 145 2.06 -33.77 -13.67
CA GLU A 145 1.72 -32.31 -13.62
C GLU A 145 0.97 -31.92 -12.35
N LEU A 146 0.29 -32.87 -11.70
CA LEU A 146 -0.37 -32.66 -10.42
C LEU A 146 0.61 -32.52 -9.26
N ASN A 147 1.87 -32.87 -9.45
CA ASN A 147 2.88 -32.90 -8.39
C ASN A 147 3.87 -31.73 -8.44
N GLU A 148 3.75 -30.83 -9.39
CA GLU A 148 4.44 -29.57 -9.34
C GLU A 148 3.73 -28.67 -8.31
N ASN A 149 4.12 -28.81 -7.04
CA ASN A 149 3.92 -27.80 -6.01
C ASN A 149 4.69 -26.55 -6.42
N LYS A 150 4.19 -25.86 -7.45
CA LYS A 150 4.74 -24.58 -7.88
C LYS A 150 4.54 -23.62 -6.71
N GLU A 151 5.61 -23.32 -6.00
CA GLU A 151 5.60 -22.33 -4.95
C GLU A 151 5.15 -21.00 -5.58
N LEU A 152 3.95 -20.57 -5.24
CA LEU A 152 3.42 -19.29 -5.68
C LEU A 152 3.85 -18.23 -4.66
N VAL A 153 4.44 -17.15 -5.15
CA VAL A 153 4.77 -15.98 -4.33
C VAL A 153 3.82 -14.85 -4.72
N LYS A 154 3.10 -14.31 -3.75
CA LYS A 154 2.21 -13.17 -3.95
C LYS A 154 2.83 -11.93 -3.33
N VAL A 155 2.93 -10.89 -4.13
CA VAL A 155 3.36 -9.54 -3.73
C VAL A 155 2.10 -8.70 -3.53
N TYR A 156 1.96 -8.11 -2.34
CA TYR A 156 0.80 -7.28 -1.97
C TYR A 156 1.06 -5.81 -2.24
N LEU A 157 2.30 -5.37 -2.14
CA LEU A 157 2.71 -4.00 -2.38
C LEU A 157 3.91 -3.98 -3.34
N ARG A 158 3.81 -3.29 -4.47
CA ARG A 158 4.87 -3.27 -5.49
C ARG A 158 6.16 -2.62 -5.00
N LYS A 159 6.05 -1.62 -4.18
CA LYS A 159 7.15 -0.89 -3.55
C LYS A 159 6.62 -0.18 -2.32
N LEU A 160 7.48 0.04 -1.34
CA LEU A 160 7.13 0.88 -0.20
C LEU A 160 7.02 2.34 -0.68
N PRO A 161 5.87 3.01 -0.47
CA PRO A 161 5.70 4.41 -0.85
C PRO A 161 6.64 5.31 -0.06
N VAL A 162 6.98 6.45 -0.66
CA VAL A 162 7.68 7.54 0.02
C VAL A 162 6.63 8.50 0.55
N ASP A 163 6.76 8.90 1.83
CA ASP A 163 5.91 9.92 2.42
C ASP A 163 6.22 11.29 1.76
N PRO A 164 5.25 11.91 1.07
CA PRO A 164 5.45 13.19 0.39
C PRO A 164 5.73 14.35 1.34
N MET A 165 5.42 14.20 2.65
CA MET A 165 5.65 15.24 3.66
C MET A 165 7.09 15.22 4.18
N THR A 166 7.61 14.03 4.48
CA THR A 166 8.96 13.85 5.02
C THR A 166 10.02 13.59 3.94
N GLY A 167 9.59 13.09 2.76
CA GLY A 167 10.48 12.67 1.67
C GLY A 167 11.20 11.35 1.95
N LYS A 168 10.77 10.59 2.97
CA LYS A 168 11.34 9.30 3.37
C LYS A 168 10.30 8.20 3.31
N SER A 169 10.73 6.95 3.27
CA SER A 169 9.87 5.77 3.40
C SER A 169 9.77 5.30 4.85
N ASP A 170 9.85 6.24 5.77
CA ASP A 170 9.78 5.99 7.22
C ASP A 170 8.35 6.27 7.68
N TRP A 171 7.65 5.20 8.03
CA TRP A 171 6.24 5.23 8.41
C TRP A 171 6.09 4.88 9.89
N GLN A 172 5.20 5.55 10.57
CA GLN A 172 4.80 5.15 11.93
C GLN A 172 3.86 3.95 11.82
N LEU A 173 4.26 2.85 12.44
CA LEU A 173 3.51 1.61 12.43
C LEU A 173 2.77 1.43 13.76
N ARG A 174 1.65 0.74 13.70
CA ARG A 174 0.86 0.37 14.85
C ARG A 174 0.37 -1.07 14.73
N SER A 175 0.46 -1.82 15.81
CA SER A 175 -0.08 -3.17 15.91
C SER A 175 -1.56 -3.17 16.27
N SER A 176 -2.23 -4.30 16.04
CA SER A 176 -3.64 -4.50 16.40
C SER A 176 -3.91 -4.50 17.90
N PHE A 177 -2.87 -4.71 18.72
CA PHE A 177 -2.96 -4.77 20.19
C PHE A 177 -2.61 -3.45 20.87
N GLN A 178 -2.18 -2.44 20.11
CA GLN A 178 -1.79 -1.15 20.64
C GLN A 178 -2.95 -0.15 20.62
N ASP A 179 -2.96 0.73 21.62
CA ASP A 179 -3.88 1.85 21.68
C ASP A 179 -3.72 2.80 20.49
N LYS A 180 -4.80 3.55 20.20
CA LYS A 180 -4.81 4.50 19.09
C LYS A 180 -3.70 5.55 19.18
N ASP A 181 -3.36 5.97 20.39
CA ASP A 181 -2.42 7.05 20.67
C ASP A 181 -0.99 6.53 20.95
N ALA A 182 -0.73 5.23 20.73
CA ALA A 182 0.60 4.68 20.89
C ALA A 182 1.58 5.28 19.87
N THR A 183 2.72 5.77 20.36
CA THR A 183 3.78 6.37 19.55
C THR A 183 4.85 5.36 19.15
N ASP A 184 5.05 4.32 19.96
CA ASP A 184 6.06 3.29 19.74
C ASP A 184 5.41 2.03 19.20
N TRP A 185 6.01 1.44 18.17
CA TRP A 185 5.56 0.18 17.61
C TRP A 185 6.11 -1.02 18.41
N ASP A 186 5.24 -1.94 18.83
CA ASP A 186 5.59 -3.16 19.57
C ASP A 186 6.24 -4.27 18.73
N ARG A 187 6.30 -4.11 17.41
CA ARG A 187 6.87 -5.07 16.44
C ARG A 187 6.18 -6.44 16.40
N ILE A 188 4.97 -6.56 16.89
CA ILE A 188 4.20 -7.80 16.80
C ILE A 188 3.62 -7.98 15.40
N ASN A 189 2.95 -6.95 14.90
CA ASN A 189 2.38 -6.93 13.56
C ASN A 189 2.15 -5.50 13.06
N VAL A 190 1.80 -5.36 11.79
CA VAL A 190 1.44 -4.08 11.19
C VAL A 190 -0.06 -4.09 10.90
N PHE A 191 -0.81 -3.42 11.75
CA PHE A 191 -2.26 -3.23 11.61
C PHE A 191 -2.59 -1.92 10.89
N ASP A 192 -1.90 -0.84 11.25
CA ASP A 192 -2.15 0.50 10.71
C ASP A 192 -0.83 1.22 10.44
N VAL A 193 -0.88 2.15 9.50
CA VAL A 193 0.27 2.94 9.05
C VAL A 193 -0.11 4.41 9.04
N ARG A 194 0.79 5.28 9.54
CA ARG A 194 0.62 6.73 9.61
C ARG A 194 1.87 7.46 9.13
N SER A 195 1.71 8.74 8.81
CA SER A 195 2.87 9.61 8.55
C SER A 195 3.63 9.90 9.84
N THR A 196 4.95 10.03 9.74
CA THR A 196 5.82 10.50 10.85
C THR A 196 5.85 12.03 10.96
N SER A 197 5.13 12.74 10.08
CA SER A 197 5.11 14.21 10.05
C SER A 197 4.11 14.79 11.04
N ASP A 198 4.56 15.61 11.98
CA ASP A 198 3.72 16.38 12.91
C ASP A 198 3.22 17.71 12.32
N ALA A 199 3.48 17.97 11.04
CA ALA A 199 3.02 19.19 10.39
C ALA A 199 1.50 19.19 10.25
N GLU A 200 0.91 20.39 10.21
CA GLU A 200 -0.53 20.57 10.07
C GLU A 200 -0.97 20.53 8.60
N ALA A 201 -2.02 19.80 8.34
CA ALA A 201 -2.72 19.76 7.08
C ALA A 201 -3.50 21.06 6.82
N MET A 202 -4.08 21.21 5.62
CA MET A 202 -4.88 22.39 5.28
C MET A 202 -6.20 22.47 6.08
N ASN A 203 -6.66 21.36 6.62
CA ASN A 203 -7.86 21.27 7.47
C ASN A 203 -7.56 21.49 8.97
N GLY A 204 -6.29 21.68 9.35
CA GLY A 204 -5.86 21.86 10.74
C GLY A 204 -5.52 20.57 11.49
N ASP A 205 -5.73 19.39 10.90
CA ASP A 205 -5.32 18.12 11.49
C ASP A 205 -3.82 17.89 11.31
N LYS A 206 -3.19 17.12 12.18
CA LYS A 206 -1.81 16.67 11.98
C LYS A 206 -1.76 15.51 10.99
N TYR A 207 -0.69 15.43 10.17
CA TYR A 207 -0.50 14.31 9.27
C TYR A 207 -0.25 12.98 10.01
N SER A 208 0.30 13.03 11.22
CA SER A 208 0.45 11.88 12.11
C SER A 208 -0.86 11.26 12.60
N ASP A 209 -1.98 11.98 12.44
CA ASP A 209 -3.31 11.50 12.83
C ASP A 209 -4.09 10.82 11.67
N TRP A 210 -3.52 10.85 10.46
CA TRP A 210 -4.18 10.35 9.22
C TRP A 210 -4.09 8.81 9.01
#